data_de361567de4a90f9a11c9d99dd017cd2
#
_entry.id   de361567de4a90f9a11c9d99dd017cd2
#
_cell.length_a   1.000
_cell.length_b   1.000
_cell.length_c   1.000
_cell.angle_alpha   90.00
_cell.angle_beta   90.00
_cell.angle_gamma   90.00
#
_symmetry.space_group_name_H-M   'P 1'
#
loop_
_entity.id
_entity.type
_entity.pdbx_description
1 polymer ?
#
loop_
_entity_poly.entity_id
_entity_poly.type
_entity_poly.pdbx_seq_one_letter_code
_entity_poly.pdbx_strand_id
1 'polypeptide(L)'
;MSYLLFKRGNDIGGWIVFLIAAFVYGMTIEPTASFWDCPEFISCAEKLQVGHPPGAPFYMLVGNLFTQFASDASQVSRMVNFLNALLSAGCILFLFWSITRLVRSILTDDTRKLSTTDVIIILGAGF
;
A
#
# COMPACT_ATOMS: atom_id res chain seq x y z
N MET A 1 -12.25 7.74 -27.22
CA MET A 1 -12.89 8.27 -25.99
C MET A 1 -12.84 7.28 -24.83
N SER A 2 -13.18 6.02 -25.05
CA SER A 2 -13.20 4.96 -24.00
C SER A 2 -11.85 4.65 -23.34
N TYR A 3 -10.72 4.73 -24.06
CA TYR A 3 -9.40 4.51 -23.44
C TYR A 3 -9.03 5.58 -22.41
N LEU A 4 -9.28 6.84 -22.70
CA LEU A 4 -9.03 7.94 -21.74
C LEU A 4 -9.96 7.85 -20.53
N LEU A 5 -11.21 7.43 -20.76
CA LEU A 5 -12.16 7.17 -19.67
C LEU A 5 -11.66 6.03 -18.76
N PHE A 6 -11.22 4.93 -19.36
CA PHE A 6 -10.62 3.83 -18.60
C PHE A 6 -9.40 4.29 -17.81
N LYS A 7 -8.44 4.98 -18.44
CA LYS A 7 -7.22 5.43 -17.76
C LYS A 7 -7.54 6.30 -16.55
N ARG A 8 -8.37 7.32 -16.73
CA ARG A 8 -8.78 8.21 -15.63
C ARG A 8 -9.53 7.47 -14.52
N GLY A 9 -10.48 6.61 -14.89
CA GLY A 9 -11.24 5.81 -13.93
C GLY A 9 -10.34 4.86 -13.15
N ASN A 10 -9.39 4.22 -13.82
CA ASN A 10 -8.42 3.33 -13.19
C ASN A 10 -7.48 4.05 -12.22
N ASP A 11 -6.98 5.22 -12.61
CA ASP A 11 -6.10 6.02 -11.74
C ASP A 11 -6.87 6.51 -10.50
N ILE A 12 -8.07 7.08 -10.71
CA ILE A 12 -8.93 7.55 -9.61
C ILE A 12 -9.37 6.39 -8.71
N GLY A 13 -9.85 5.28 -9.28
CA GLY A 13 -10.28 4.08 -8.55
C GLY A 13 -9.16 3.53 -7.67
N GLY A 14 -7.96 3.41 -8.22
CA GLY A 14 -6.78 2.98 -7.47
C GLY A 14 -6.49 3.87 -6.26
N TRP A 15 -6.50 5.19 -6.44
CA TRP A 15 -6.29 6.11 -5.33
C TRP A 15 -7.43 6.10 -4.30
N ILE A 16 -8.68 5.86 -4.73
CA ILE A 16 -9.81 5.71 -3.80
C ILE A 16 -9.61 4.48 -2.90
N VAL A 17 -9.29 3.31 -3.46
CA VAL A 17 -9.04 2.10 -2.65
C VAL A 17 -7.83 2.27 -1.73
N PHE A 18 -6.77 2.94 -2.20
CA PHE A 18 -5.62 3.29 -1.36
C PHE A 18 -6.04 4.14 -0.14
N LEU A 19 -6.79 5.21 -0.38
CA LEU A 19 -7.23 6.13 0.70
C LEU A 19 -8.15 5.43 1.69
N ILE A 20 -9.07 4.58 1.23
CA ILE A 20 -9.93 3.78 2.10
C ILE A 20 -9.08 2.82 2.94
N ALA A 21 -8.17 2.07 2.32
CA ALA A 21 -7.29 1.14 3.02
C ALA A 21 -6.37 1.87 4.01
N ALA A 22 -5.75 2.98 3.62
CA ALA A 22 -4.90 3.79 4.49
C ALA A 22 -5.67 4.36 5.69
N PHE A 23 -6.91 4.80 5.47
CA PHE A 23 -7.78 5.27 6.55
C PHE A 23 -8.13 4.15 7.52
N VAL A 24 -8.59 2.99 7.03
CA VAL A 24 -8.95 1.84 7.87
C VAL A 24 -7.74 1.35 8.67
N TYR A 25 -6.60 1.14 7.99
CA TYR A 25 -5.37 0.68 8.64
C TYR A 25 -4.83 1.71 9.65
N GLY A 26 -4.89 3.00 9.30
CA GLY A 26 -4.49 4.08 10.21
C GLY A 26 -5.38 4.19 11.46
N MET A 27 -6.68 3.92 11.33
CA MET A 27 -7.61 3.91 12.48
C MET A 27 -7.46 2.67 13.38
N THR A 28 -6.95 1.58 12.84
CA THR A 28 -6.77 0.30 13.57
C THR A 28 -5.33 -0.01 13.92
N ILE A 29 -4.44 0.98 13.74
CA ILE A 29 -3.02 0.81 14.00
C ILE A 29 -2.76 0.48 15.46
N GLU A 30 -1.88 -0.51 15.69
CA GLU A 30 -1.38 -0.82 17.04
C GLU A 30 -0.46 0.33 17.51
N PRO A 31 -0.76 0.97 18.64
CA PRO A 31 0.05 2.09 19.12
C PRO A 31 1.39 1.67 19.73
N THR A 32 1.53 0.39 20.07
CA THR A 32 2.69 -0.18 20.77
C THR A 32 3.40 -1.24 19.92
N ALA A 33 4.43 -1.85 20.47
CA ALA A 33 5.06 -3.01 19.87
C ALA A 33 4.17 -4.24 20.10
N SER A 34 3.85 -4.93 19.02
CA SER A 34 3.07 -6.18 19.02
C SER A 34 3.98 -7.39 19.36
N PHE A 35 3.56 -8.60 19.06
CA PHE A 35 4.29 -9.82 19.36
C PHE A 35 5.40 -10.14 18.33
N TRP A 36 6.21 -11.16 18.65
CA TRP A 36 7.25 -11.71 17.79
C TRP A 36 8.36 -10.70 17.49
N ASP A 37 8.75 -10.56 16.24
CA ASP A 37 9.86 -9.74 15.79
C ASP A 37 9.53 -8.24 15.71
N CYS A 38 8.27 -7.84 15.92
CA CYS A 38 7.85 -6.45 15.80
C CYS A 38 8.65 -5.50 16.70
N PRO A 39 8.89 -5.79 18.00
CA PRO A 39 9.72 -4.95 18.85
C PRO A 39 11.17 -4.83 18.35
N GLU A 40 11.73 -5.92 17.82
CA GLU A 40 13.07 -5.91 17.26
C GLU A 40 13.15 -5.00 16.03
N PHE A 41 12.21 -5.16 15.07
CA PHE A 41 12.18 -4.31 13.88
C PHE A 41 12.02 -2.84 14.21
N ILE A 42 11.18 -2.49 15.20
CA ILE A 42 11.00 -1.11 15.67
C ILE A 42 12.30 -0.57 16.27
N SER A 43 12.94 -1.32 17.16
CA SER A 43 14.19 -0.92 17.83
C SER A 43 15.36 -0.80 16.86
N CYS A 44 15.47 -1.74 15.92
CA CYS A 44 16.50 -1.73 14.90
C CYS A 44 16.29 -0.58 13.90
N ALA A 45 15.06 -0.26 13.54
CA ALA A 45 14.76 0.89 12.70
C ALA A 45 15.13 2.21 13.40
N GLU A 46 14.74 2.36 14.67
CA GLU A 46 15.06 3.58 15.43
C GLU A 46 16.56 3.84 15.54
N LYS A 47 17.33 2.79 15.83
CA LYS A 47 18.78 2.92 16.11
C LYS A 47 19.68 2.58 14.92
N LEU A 48 19.11 2.32 13.74
CA LEU A 48 19.82 1.84 12.55
C LEU A 48 20.70 0.61 12.85
N GLN A 49 20.15 -0.35 13.58
CA GLN A 49 20.82 -1.60 13.92
C GLN A 49 20.45 -2.70 12.92
N VAL A 50 21.26 -3.75 12.92
CA VAL A 50 21.00 -4.94 12.11
C VAL A 50 20.20 -5.92 12.97
N GLY A 51 19.01 -6.30 12.52
CA GLY A 51 18.20 -7.35 13.14
C GLY A 51 18.74 -8.74 12.85
N HIS A 52 18.08 -9.78 13.37
CA HIS A 52 18.45 -11.17 13.12
C HIS A 52 18.43 -11.50 11.60
N PRO A 53 19.23 -12.50 11.15
CA PRO A 53 19.25 -12.90 9.74
C PRO A 53 17.86 -13.35 9.23
N PRO A 54 17.49 -12.99 7.98
CA PRO A 54 18.34 -12.39 6.94
C PRO A 54 18.49 -10.88 7.02
N GLY A 55 17.86 -10.20 8.02
CA GLY A 55 17.83 -8.75 8.13
C GLY A 55 16.94 -8.07 7.06
N ALA A 56 16.71 -6.77 7.24
CA ALA A 56 15.90 -5.97 6.32
C ALA A 56 16.47 -4.54 6.19
N PRO A 57 17.68 -4.36 5.62
CA PRO A 57 18.39 -3.09 5.69
C PRO A 57 17.61 -1.93 5.07
N PHE A 58 16.94 -2.16 3.95
CA PHE A 58 16.12 -1.13 3.30
C PHE A 58 14.94 -0.72 4.19
N TYR A 59 14.26 -1.71 4.82
CA TYR A 59 13.17 -1.44 5.74
C TYR A 59 13.65 -0.64 6.95
N MET A 60 14.84 -0.96 7.50
CA MET A 60 15.42 -0.23 8.63
C MET A 60 15.69 1.23 8.30
N LEU A 61 16.20 1.52 7.09
CA LEU A 61 16.42 2.89 6.62
C LEU A 61 15.10 3.67 6.49
N VAL A 62 14.10 3.07 5.85
CA VAL A 62 12.78 3.73 5.67
C VAL A 62 12.08 3.86 7.02
N GLY A 63 12.14 2.83 7.87
CA GLY A 63 11.60 2.86 9.23
C GLY A 63 12.23 3.98 10.07
N ASN A 64 13.55 4.14 9.99
CA ASN A 64 14.24 5.22 10.69
C ASN A 64 13.75 6.61 10.27
N LEU A 65 13.48 6.83 8.98
CA LEU A 65 12.89 8.11 8.54
C LEU A 65 11.54 8.38 9.22
N PHE A 66 10.73 7.35 9.44
CA PHE A 66 9.45 7.49 10.12
C PHE A 66 9.61 7.71 11.62
N THR A 67 10.61 7.12 12.26
CA THR A 67 10.88 7.37 13.70
C THR A 67 11.22 8.82 13.97
N GLN A 68 11.78 9.55 13.00
CA GLN A 68 12.08 11.00 13.15
C GLN A 68 10.81 11.87 13.34
N PHE A 69 9.65 11.38 13.01
CA PHE A 69 8.38 12.07 13.26
C PHE A 69 7.79 11.77 14.66
N ALA A 70 8.41 10.89 15.45
CA ALA A 70 8.04 10.66 16.83
C ALA A 70 8.50 11.83 17.71
N SER A 71 7.59 12.37 18.52
CA SER A 71 7.91 13.46 19.46
C SER A 71 8.67 12.96 20.69
N ASP A 72 8.51 11.68 21.01
CA ASP A 72 9.16 11.00 22.13
C ASP A 72 9.27 9.49 21.87
N ALA A 73 10.02 8.79 22.71
CA ALA A 73 10.28 7.35 22.55
C ALA A 73 9.01 6.48 22.58
N SER A 74 7.93 6.93 23.22
CA SER A 74 6.68 6.18 23.29
C SER A 74 5.94 6.15 21.95
N GLN A 75 6.19 7.10 21.08
CA GLN A 75 5.55 7.22 19.76
C GLN A 75 6.33 6.52 18.65
N VAL A 76 7.55 6.09 18.90
CA VAL A 76 8.39 5.42 17.88
C VAL A 76 7.68 4.19 17.29
N SER A 77 7.12 3.33 18.13
CA SER A 77 6.35 2.15 17.68
C SER A 77 5.20 2.53 16.76
N ARG A 78 4.44 3.57 17.15
CA ARG A 78 3.31 4.05 16.37
C ARG A 78 3.73 4.57 14.99
N MET A 79 4.87 5.26 14.89
CA MET A 79 5.37 5.79 13.62
C MET A 79 5.82 4.66 12.68
N VAL A 80 6.51 3.64 13.19
CA VAL A 80 6.90 2.47 12.40
C VAL A 80 5.66 1.67 11.97
N ASN A 81 4.68 1.49 12.85
CA ASN A 81 3.42 0.82 12.51
C ASN A 81 2.61 1.63 11.48
N PHE A 82 2.66 2.96 11.55
CA PHE A 82 2.04 3.82 10.54
C PHE A 82 2.70 3.66 9.16
N LEU A 83 4.02 3.54 9.10
CA LEU A 83 4.71 3.16 7.86
C LEU A 83 4.15 1.86 7.30
N ASN A 84 4.01 0.82 8.13
CA ASN A 84 3.48 -0.47 7.70
C ASN A 84 2.03 -0.37 7.19
N ALA A 85 1.19 0.45 7.83
CA ALA A 85 -0.17 0.73 7.39
C ALA A 85 -0.18 1.37 5.99
N LEU A 86 0.69 2.35 5.72
CA LEU A 86 0.82 2.98 4.41
C LEU A 86 1.33 2.03 3.34
N LEU A 87 2.33 1.20 3.66
CA LEU A 87 2.86 0.20 2.74
C LEU A 87 1.81 -0.85 2.39
N SER A 88 1.03 -1.30 3.39
CA SER A 88 -0.08 -2.24 3.19
C SER A 88 -1.18 -1.63 2.30
N ALA A 89 -1.55 -0.37 2.53
CA ALA A 89 -2.47 0.34 1.64
C ALA A 89 -1.91 0.47 0.21
N GLY A 90 -0.61 0.69 0.07
CA GLY A 90 0.09 0.69 -1.21
C GLY A 90 -0.01 -0.66 -1.94
N CYS A 91 0.06 -1.78 -1.21
CA CYS A 91 -0.17 -3.10 -1.79
C CYS A 91 -1.59 -3.24 -2.35
N ILE A 92 -2.62 -2.72 -1.67
CA ILE A 92 -4.00 -2.71 -2.17
C ILE A 92 -4.12 -1.89 -3.47
N LEU A 93 -3.48 -0.72 -3.52
CA LEU A 93 -3.41 0.10 -4.74
C LEU A 93 -2.83 -0.69 -5.94
N PHE A 94 -1.67 -1.32 -5.73
CA PHE A 94 -1.02 -2.09 -6.79
C PHE A 94 -1.81 -3.34 -7.17
N LEU A 95 -2.48 -3.97 -6.21
CA LEU A 95 -3.37 -5.11 -6.46
C LEU A 95 -4.54 -4.67 -7.34
N PHE A 96 -5.20 -3.56 -7.02
CA PHE A 96 -6.26 -2.98 -7.85
C PHE A 96 -5.79 -2.77 -9.29
N TRP A 97 -4.65 -2.09 -9.48
CA TRP A 97 -4.12 -1.85 -10.83
C TRP A 97 -3.70 -3.13 -11.55
N SER A 98 -3.23 -4.14 -10.83
CA SER A 98 -2.88 -5.44 -11.41
C SER A 98 -4.11 -6.17 -11.92
N ILE A 99 -5.17 -6.22 -11.10
CA ILE A 99 -6.45 -6.85 -11.47
C ILE A 99 -7.06 -6.13 -12.68
N THR A 100 -7.18 -4.82 -12.65
CA THR A 100 -7.79 -4.05 -13.74
C THR A 100 -7.01 -4.20 -15.05
N ARG A 101 -5.68 -4.24 -15.00
CA ARG A 101 -4.85 -4.51 -16.19
C ARG A 101 -5.03 -5.91 -16.73
N LEU A 102 -5.07 -6.91 -15.84
CA LEU A 102 -5.28 -8.30 -16.22
C LEU A 102 -6.65 -8.51 -16.87
N VAL A 103 -7.72 -8.03 -16.23
CA VAL A 103 -9.08 -8.13 -16.79
C VAL A 103 -9.18 -7.41 -18.12
N ARG A 104 -8.56 -6.25 -18.25
CA ARG A 104 -8.49 -5.54 -19.52
C ARG A 104 -7.79 -6.36 -20.60
N SER A 105 -6.67 -7.02 -20.29
CA SER A 105 -5.95 -7.84 -21.28
C SER A 105 -6.73 -9.05 -21.75
N ILE A 106 -7.62 -9.57 -20.89
CA ILE A 106 -8.50 -10.71 -21.21
C ILE A 106 -9.68 -10.26 -22.09
N LEU A 107 -10.28 -9.09 -21.77
CA LEU A 107 -11.48 -8.62 -22.46
C LEU A 107 -11.21 -7.87 -23.76
N THR A 108 -9.99 -7.35 -23.94
CA THR A 108 -9.64 -6.49 -25.08
C THR A 108 -8.57 -7.15 -25.93
N ASP A 109 -8.95 -7.62 -27.11
CA ASP A 109 -8.01 -8.02 -28.16
C ASP A 109 -7.46 -6.78 -28.87
N ASP A 110 -6.27 -6.85 -29.49
CA ASP A 110 -5.58 -5.72 -30.15
C ASP A 110 -6.45 -4.98 -31.19
N THR A 111 -7.50 -5.62 -31.70
CA THR A 111 -8.42 -5.08 -32.70
C THR A 111 -9.72 -4.49 -32.13
N ARG A 112 -10.06 -4.79 -30.86
CA ARG A 112 -11.33 -4.38 -30.24
C ARG A 112 -11.20 -3.08 -29.46
N LYS A 113 -11.97 -2.06 -29.83
CA LYS A 113 -12.10 -0.82 -29.05
C LYS A 113 -12.87 -1.08 -27.76
N LEU A 114 -12.37 -0.58 -26.64
CA LEU A 114 -13.06 -0.62 -25.35
C LEU A 114 -14.44 0.04 -25.44
N SER A 115 -15.47 -0.68 -25.05
CA SER A 115 -16.82 -0.18 -24.81
C SER A 115 -16.90 0.46 -23.42
N THR A 116 -17.91 1.27 -23.17
CA THR A 116 -18.20 1.80 -21.82
C THR A 116 -18.54 0.66 -20.84
N THR A 117 -19.23 -0.37 -21.31
CA THR A 117 -19.53 -1.56 -20.50
C THR A 117 -18.25 -2.31 -20.09
N ASP A 118 -17.29 -2.47 -21.02
CA ASP A 118 -16.01 -3.08 -20.72
C ASP A 118 -15.26 -2.30 -19.61
N VAL A 119 -15.28 -0.96 -19.68
CA VAL A 119 -14.67 -0.11 -18.65
C VAL A 119 -15.30 -0.32 -17.27
N ILE A 120 -16.63 -0.42 -17.19
CA ILE A 120 -17.35 -0.67 -15.93
C ILE A 120 -16.98 -2.05 -15.37
N ILE A 121 -16.93 -3.10 -16.20
CA ILE A 121 -16.55 -4.45 -15.79
C ILE A 121 -15.11 -4.47 -15.29
N ILE A 122 -14.17 -3.85 -16.00
CA ILE A 122 -12.76 -3.83 -15.65
C ILE A 122 -12.56 -3.12 -14.30
N LEU A 123 -13.16 -1.95 -14.12
CA LEU A 123 -13.03 -1.21 -12.87
C LEU A 123 -13.73 -1.93 -11.71
N GLY A 124 -14.93 -2.48 -11.95
CA GLY A 124 -15.66 -3.24 -10.93
C GLY A 124 -14.95 -4.51 -10.47
N ALA A 125 -14.14 -5.14 -11.30
CA ALA A 125 -13.33 -6.30 -10.91
C ALA A 125 -12.18 -5.95 -9.96
N GLY A 126 -11.74 -4.68 -9.91
CA GLY A 126 -10.68 -4.21 -9.02
C GLY A 126 -11.18 -3.81 -7.62
N PHE A 127 -12.48 -3.53 -7.47
CA PHE A 127 -13.12 -3.22 -6.19
C PHE A 127 -13.59 -4.47 -5.46
#